data_06ac3459382598dd0c6ff6d693e07ac5
#
_entry.id   06ac3459382598dd0c6ff6d693e07ac5
#
_cell.length_a   1.000
_cell.length_b   1.000
_cell.length_c   1.000
_cell.angle_alpha   90.00
_cell.angle_beta   90.00
_cell.angle_gamma   90.00
#
_symmetry.space_group_name_H-M   'P 1'
#
loop_
_entity.id
_entity.type
_entity.pdbx_description
1 polymer ?
#
loop_
_entity_poly.entity_id
_entity_poly.type
_entity_poly.pdbx_seq_one_letter_code
_entity_poly.pdbx_strand_id
1 'polypeptide(L)'
;MNFRIPFVVAFGTATAVAAAMTAGPAGAQPVQPLAKPAVPAARTLAAEKAASLVAARPAYLHASANDAFVQRPVVSSAGLQYVPYDRMYKGLPVIGGDLVVVVDAAGQPTYTSVAQSKAIGELATTPKLTAAAAVKIAKGELRKVTGVESTKLVVVTTGSAPALAWESTLTGTGAEGVSRLTVDVDAIGGKVLRTQEHVTDVTGSGTGWINGAVSLNTTLTGSTYSLKDPSITNLSCQNATGNATFSGTDNVWGTGSGTDRETGCVDAFYVAQQQTAMLSNWLGRNGQNGTGGAWPIRVGLNDQNAYYDGTQVQIGKNTAGNWISSADVVGHELGHGIDDNTPGGISGRGTQEFIADTFGAATEFYANNPNDPPDYQVGEEIDLVGSGPIRYMYDPSLAGDSNCYTRLTPIQEVHRAAGPGNHWFYLLAEGTSPTDGQPASTTCNSTTITGLGIQKAITILYNAMLLKTSASSYLNYRIWTLQAAKNLYPGSCTEFNTVKAAWTAVSVPAQSGEPTCS
;
A
#
# COMPACT_ATOMS: atom_id res chain seq x y z
N MET A 1 -8.12 -31.35 -58.09
CA MET A 1 -9.46 -31.90 -58.35
C MET A 1 -10.45 -31.16 -57.48
N ASN A 2 -11.30 -30.40 -58.18
CA ASN A 2 -12.42 -29.63 -57.58
C ASN A 2 -13.54 -30.58 -57.22
N PHE A 3 -14.24 -30.31 -56.10
CA PHE A 3 -15.69 -30.47 -56.07
C PHE A 3 -16.35 -29.51 -55.08
N ARG A 4 -17.42 -28.88 -55.57
CA ARG A 4 -18.23 -27.81 -54.99
C ARG A 4 -19.44 -28.36 -54.23
N ILE A 5 -19.87 -27.59 -53.24
CA ILE A 5 -21.14 -27.39 -52.51
C ILE A 5 -22.45 -27.89 -53.23
N PRO A 6 -23.55 -28.29 -52.50
CA PRO A 6 -24.55 -27.26 -52.32
C PRO A 6 -25.25 -27.17 -50.94
N PHE A 7 -25.75 -25.94 -50.68
CA PHE A 7 -26.75 -25.55 -49.68
C PHE A 7 -28.08 -26.29 -49.85
N VAL A 8 -28.73 -26.63 -48.73
CA VAL A 8 -30.20 -26.76 -48.64
C VAL A 8 -30.68 -26.12 -47.36
N VAL A 9 -31.60 -25.18 -47.49
CA VAL A 9 -32.42 -24.55 -46.44
C VAL A 9 -33.71 -25.35 -46.30
N ALA A 10 -34.12 -25.65 -45.07
CA ALA A 10 -35.51 -26.05 -44.80
C ALA A 10 -35.97 -25.51 -43.45
N PHE A 11 -37.06 -24.77 -43.47
CA PHE A 11 -37.86 -24.31 -42.34
C PHE A 11 -38.68 -25.46 -41.73
N GLY A 12 -38.88 -25.40 -40.39
CA GLY A 12 -39.83 -26.33 -39.76
C GLY A 12 -39.94 -26.20 -38.23
N THR A 13 -40.89 -25.38 -37.79
CA THR A 13 -41.86 -25.50 -36.67
C THR A 13 -41.42 -25.95 -35.27
N ALA A 14 -41.83 -25.13 -34.32
CA ALA A 14 -41.73 -25.26 -32.87
C ALA A 14 -42.51 -26.47 -32.30
N THR A 15 -41.93 -27.10 -31.28
CA THR A 15 -42.67 -27.81 -30.22
C THR A 15 -41.92 -27.72 -28.92
N ALA A 16 -42.61 -27.30 -27.87
CA ALA A 16 -42.16 -27.20 -26.50
C ALA A 16 -41.99 -28.60 -25.89
N VAL A 17 -40.88 -28.84 -25.18
CA VAL A 17 -40.75 -29.95 -24.22
C VAL A 17 -39.98 -29.52 -23.01
N ALA A 18 -40.42 -30.01 -21.88
CA ALA A 18 -40.17 -29.74 -20.50
C ALA A 18 -38.68 -29.73 -20.03
N ALA A 19 -38.50 -28.98 -18.97
CA ALA A 19 -37.28 -28.84 -18.18
C ALA A 19 -36.72 -30.15 -17.66
N ALA A 20 -35.42 -30.35 -17.87
CA ALA A 20 -34.59 -31.15 -17.01
C ALA A 20 -33.53 -30.23 -16.38
N MET A 21 -33.62 -30.01 -15.07
CA MET A 21 -32.59 -29.28 -14.30
C MET A 21 -31.34 -30.15 -14.20
N THR A 22 -30.30 -29.82 -14.94
CA THR A 22 -28.95 -30.24 -14.64
C THR A 22 -28.27 -29.13 -13.84
N ALA A 23 -27.87 -29.44 -12.63
CA ALA A 23 -27.04 -28.56 -11.84
C ALA A 23 -25.70 -28.34 -12.59
N GLY A 24 -25.56 -27.15 -13.16
CA GLY A 24 -24.28 -26.68 -13.68
C GLY A 24 -23.36 -26.25 -12.50
N PRO A 25 -22.04 -26.18 -12.72
CA PRO A 25 -21.11 -25.74 -11.70
C PRO A 25 -21.49 -24.34 -11.21
N ALA A 26 -21.32 -24.11 -9.90
CA ALA A 26 -21.61 -22.84 -9.26
C ALA A 26 -20.79 -21.74 -9.94
N GLY A 27 -21.46 -20.97 -10.81
CA GLY A 27 -20.87 -19.78 -11.41
C GLY A 27 -20.50 -18.80 -10.29
N ALA A 28 -19.30 -18.27 -10.35
CA ALA A 28 -18.88 -17.16 -9.50
C ALA A 28 -19.96 -16.08 -9.52
N GLN A 29 -20.49 -15.72 -8.37
CA GLN A 29 -21.46 -14.63 -8.26
C GLN A 29 -20.79 -13.36 -8.78
N PRO A 30 -21.44 -12.56 -9.64
CA PRO A 30 -20.90 -11.28 -10.04
C PRO A 30 -20.66 -10.45 -8.77
N VAL A 31 -19.41 -10.07 -8.55
CA VAL A 31 -19.02 -9.20 -7.45
C VAL A 31 -19.82 -7.91 -7.59
N GLN A 32 -20.64 -7.58 -6.60
CA GLN A 32 -21.35 -6.31 -6.60
C GLN A 32 -20.31 -5.19 -6.61
N PRO A 33 -20.40 -4.21 -7.51
CA PRO A 33 -19.51 -3.07 -7.49
C PRO A 33 -19.60 -2.41 -6.11
N LEU A 34 -18.43 -2.20 -5.49
CA LEU A 34 -18.31 -1.42 -4.26
C LEU A 34 -19.04 -0.09 -4.45
N ALA A 35 -19.70 0.37 -3.39
CA ALA A 35 -20.56 1.55 -3.42
C ALA A 35 -19.87 2.73 -4.12
N LYS A 36 -20.62 3.44 -4.96
CA LYS A 36 -20.17 4.69 -5.61
C LYS A 36 -19.42 5.57 -4.63
N PRO A 37 -18.37 6.31 -5.10
CA PRO A 37 -17.68 7.30 -4.27
C PRO A 37 -18.68 8.18 -3.52
N ALA A 38 -18.42 8.44 -2.24
CA ALA A 38 -19.32 9.23 -1.41
C ALA A 38 -19.53 10.62 -2.04
N VAL A 39 -20.78 11.06 -2.12
CA VAL A 39 -21.11 12.39 -2.65
C VAL A 39 -20.46 13.50 -1.78
N PRO A 40 -20.13 14.67 -2.34
CA PRO A 40 -19.52 15.79 -1.58
C PRO A 40 -20.26 16.12 -0.27
N ALA A 41 -21.59 16.00 -0.26
CA ALA A 41 -22.44 16.23 0.93
C ALA A 41 -22.12 15.23 2.08
N ALA A 42 -21.82 13.97 1.78
CA ALA A 42 -21.46 12.98 2.81
C ALA A 42 -20.10 13.31 3.46
N ARG A 43 -19.11 13.77 2.67
CA ARG A 43 -17.81 14.22 3.19
C ARG A 43 -17.95 15.44 4.11
N THR A 44 -18.79 16.42 3.72
CA THR A 44 -19.04 17.61 4.53
C THR A 44 -19.72 17.24 5.86
N LEU A 45 -20.76 16.43 5.81
CA LEU A 45 -21.44 15.95 7.02
C LEU A 45 -20.47 15.19 7.94
N ALA A 46 -19.65 14.31 7.38
CA ALA A 46 -18.68 13.56 8.15
C ALA A 46 -17.63 14.48 8.80
N ALA A 47 -17.13 15.48 8.08
CA ALA A 47 -16.22 16.48 8.62
C ALA A 47 -16.83 17.25 9.80
N GLU A 48 -18.09 17.69 9.70
CA GLU A 48 -18.82 18.39 10.76
C GLU A 48 -19.01 17.51 12.00
N LYS A 49 -19.40 16.23 11.81
CA LYS A 49 -19.60 15.28 12.91
C LYS A 49 -18.30 14.92 13.61
N ALA A 50 -17.24 14.69 12.83
CA ALA A 50 -15.90 14.44 13.37
C ALA A 50 -15.37 15.68 14.13
N ALA A 51 -15.55 16.89 13.59
CA ALA A 51 -15.16 18.12 14.26
C ALA A 51 -15.89 18.31 15.61
N SER A 52 -17.20 18.00 15.66
CA SER A 52 -17.99 18.05 16.90
C SER A 52 -17.47 17.05 17.95
N LEU A 53 -17.12 15.83 17.54
CA LEU A 53 -16.53 14.81 18.41
C LEU A 53 -15.17 15.26 18.94
N VAL A 54 -14.30 15.76 18.07
CA VAL A 54 -12.94 16.21 18.44
C VAL A 54 -13.03 17.43 19.36
N ALA A 55 -13.96 18.36 19.12
CA ALA A 55 -14.19 19.52 19.97
C ALA A 55 -14.68 19.13 21.38
N ALA A 56 -15.45 18.07 21.50
CA ALA A 56 -15.91 17.53 22.79
C ALA A 56 -14.78 16.92 23.65
N ARG A 57 -13.62 16.65 23.03
CA ARG A 57 -12.40 16.11 23.68
C ARG A 57 -12.68 14.91 24.60
N PRO A 58 -13.30 13.82 24.12
CA PRO A 58 -13.51 12.65 24.93
C PRO A 58 -12.16 12.12 25.48
N ALA A 59 -12.21 11.50 26.65
CA ALA A 59 -11.01 11.11 27.41
C ALA A 59 -10.00 10.26 26.62
N TYR A 60 -10.50 9.40 25.70
CA TYR A 60 -9.65 8.55 24.87
C TYR A 60 -8.81 9.31 23.84
N LEU A 61 -9.09 10.60 23.56
CA LEU A 61 -8.22 11.43 22.75
C LEU A 61 -6.97 11.88 23.52
N HIS A 62 -6.91 11.69 24.82
CA HIS A 62 -5.82 12.14 25.69
C HIS A 62 -5.44 13.60 25.46
N ALA A 63 -6.43 14.46 25.14
CA ALA A 63 -6.24 15.86 24.81
C ALA A 63 -6.23 16.75 26.05
N SER A 64 -5.36 17.76 26.04
CA SER A 64 -5.27 18.84 27.01
C SER A 64 -5.70 20.19 26.42
N ALA A 65 -5.77 21.24 27.23
CA ALA A 65 -6.02 22.59 26.75
C ALA A 65 -4.94 23.13 25.80
N ASN A 66 -3.75 22.55 25.86
CA ASN A 66 -2.60 22.93 25.01
C ASN A 66 -2.66 22.29 23.60
N ASP A 67 -3.59 21.32 23.39
CA ASP A 67 -3.72 20.63 22.11
C ASP A 67 -4.71 21.36 21.19
N ALA A 68 -4.37 21.39 19.91
CA ALA A 68 -5.26 21.71 18.81
C ALA A 68 -5.24 20.59 17.77
N PHE A 69 -6.34 20.45 17.02
CA PHE A 69 -6.46 19.42 15.98
C PHE A 69 -6.76 20.09 14.65
N VAL A 70 -5.97 19.73 13.63
CA VAL A 70 -6.09 20.26 12.27
C VAL A 70 -6.60 19.14 11.38
N GLN A 71 -7.81 19.33 10.84
CA GLN A 71 -8.42 18.33 9.95
C GLN A 71 -7.67 18.27 8.62
N ARG A 72 -7.43 17.05 8.15
CA ARG A 72 -6.95 16.75 6.81
C ARG A 72 -8.12 16.40 5.87
N PRO A 73 -7.88 16.29 4.56
CA PRO A 73 -8.93 15.90 3.60
C PRO A 73 -9.62 14.60 3.99
N VAL A 74 -10.95 14.56 3.86
CA VAL A 74 -11.77 13.38 4.13
C VAL A 74 -11.55 12.36 3.02
N VAL A 75 -11.28 11.12 3.41
CA VAL A 75 -11.17 9.97 2.50
C VAL A 75 -12.44 9.14 2.59
N SER A 76 -12.97 8.73 1.43
CA SER A 76 -14.18 7.90 1.34
C SER A 76 -13.82 6.53 0.79
N SER A 77 -14.28 5.46 1.45
CA SER A 77 -14.14 4.09 0.97
C SER A 77 -15.31 3.24 1.46
N ALA A 78 -15.91 2.43 0.59
CA ALA A 78 -16.99 1.48 0.91
C ALA A 78 -18.17 2.10 1.69
N GLY A 79 -18.53 3.35 1.40
CA GLY A 79 -19.60 4.08 2.08
C GLY A 79 -19.23 4.74 3.41
N LEU A 80 -18.05 4.45 3.95
CA LEU A 80 -17.50 5.10 5.14
C LEU A 80 -16.70 6.36 4.78
N GLN A 81 -16.64 7.29 5.73
CA GLN A 81 -15.88 8.52 5.65
C GLN A 81 -14.81 8.49 6.74
N TYR A 82 -13.55 8.64 6.35
CA TYR A 82 -12.40 8.70 7.23
C TYR A 82 -11.92 10.14 7.32
N VAL A 83 -11.97 10.70 8.52
CA VAL A 83 -11.64 12.12 8.78
C VAL A 83 -10.37 12.16 9.62
N PRO A 84 -9.19 12.32 8.99
CA PRO A 84 -7.91 12.38 9.70
C PRO A 84 -7.66 13.77 10.28
N TYR A 85 -6.96 13.81 11.41
CA TYR A 85 -6.51 15.02 12.09
C TYR A 85 -5.05 14.92 12.48
N ASP A 86 -4.31 15.98 12.20
CA ASP A 86 -3.01 16.21 12.80
C ASP A 86 -3.20 16.89 14.17
N ARG A 87 -2.36 16.54 15.14
CA ARG A 87 -2.33 17.20 16.45
C ARG A 87 -1.25 18.27 16.48
N MET A 88 -1.58 19.39 17.09
CA MET A 88 -0.66 20.46 17.45
C MET A 88 -0.61 20.58 18.97
N TYR A 89 0.54 20.85 19.55
CA TYR A 89 0.71 21.14 20.96
C TYR A 89 1.37 22.49 21.14
N LYS A 90 0.68 23.46 21.79
CA LYS A 90 1.15 24.84 21.91
C LYS A 90 1.65 25.42 20.57
N GLY A 91 0.97 25.09 19.47
CA GLY A 91 1.30 25.54 18.11
C GLY A 91 2.38 24.74 17.37
N LEU A 92 2.98 23.72 18.00
CA LEU A 92 3.96 22.83 17.35
C LEU A 92 3.28 21.54 16.86
N PRO A 93 3.67 21.02 15.67
CA PRO A 93 3.20 19.72 15.20
C PRO A 93 3.58 18.61 16.18
N VAL A 94 2.70 17.61 16.33
CA VAL A 94 2.94 16.46 17.22
C VAL A 94 3.14 15.21 16.37
N ILE A 95 4.34 14.67 16.36
CA ILE A 95 4.66 13.39 15.72
C ILE A 95 4.16 12.27 16.63
N GLY A 96 3.30 11.38 16.10
CA GLY A 96 2.61 10.35 16.88
C GLY A 96 1.41 10.89 17.66
N GLY A 97 0.86 12.05 17.26
CA GLY A 97 -0.32 12.65 17.89
C GLY A 97 -1.59 12.63 17.06
N ASP A 98 -1.52 12.15 15.85
CA ASP A 98 -2.60 12.08 14.87
C ASP A 98 -3.75 11.17 15.31
N LEU A 99 -4.92 11.38 14.70
CA LEU A 99 -6.09 10.54 14.90
C LEU A 99 -6.96 10.50 13.64
N VAL A 100 -7.80 9.47 13.52
CA VAL A 100 -8.77 9.33 12.44
C VAL A 100 -10.15 9.04 13.03
N VAL A 101 -11.15 9.85 12.69
CA VAL A 101 -12.55 9.59 13.02
C VAL A 101 -13.23 8.92 11.84
N VAL A 102 -13.83 7.75 12.05
CA VAL A 102 -14.64 7.05 11.05
C VAL A 102 -16.10 7.41 11.23
N VAL A 103 -16.75 7.83 10.15
CA VAL A 103 -18.16 8.24 10.12
C VAL A 103 -18.88 7.40 9.08
N ASP A 104 -20.03 6.84 9.43
CA ASP A 104 -20.88 6.05 8.53
C ASP A 104 -21.68 6.91 7.54
N ALA A 105 -22.43 6.24 6.66
CA ALA A 105 -23.27 6.90 5.67
C ALA A 105 -24.42 7.73 6.28
N ALA A 106 -24.81 7.46 7.54
CA ALA A 106 -25.82 8.22 8.28
C ALA A 106 -25.20 9.44 9.01
N GLY A 107 -23.90 9.63 8.92
CA GLY A 107 -23.18 10.71 9.59
C GLY A 107 -22.88 10.42 11.06
N GLN A 108 -22.91 9.14 11.50
CA GLN A 108 -22.59 8.77 12.87
C GLN A 108 -21.11 8.40 13.00
N PRO A 109 -20.34 8.99 13.94
CA PRO A 109 -19.01 8.49 14.28
C PRO A 109 -19.10 7.07 14.84
N THR A 110 -18.45 6.11 14.17
CA THR A 110 -18.48 4.68 14.54
C THR A 110 -17.21 4.22 15.20
N TYR A 111 -16.08 4.90 14.93
CA TYR A 111 -14.78 4.56 15.51
C TYR A 111 -13.84 5.77 15.50
N THR A 112 -12.87 5.78 16.40
CA THR A 112 -11.77 6.76 16.40
C THR A 112 -10.45 6.02 16.65
N SER A 113 -9.54 6.06 15.69
CA SER A 113 -8.16 5.62 15.85
C SER A 113 -7.36 6.78 16.45
N VAL A 114 -6.55 6.54 17.47
CA VAL A 114 -5.74 7.57 18.16
C VAL A 114 -4.33 7.06 18.34
N ALA A 115 -3.34 7.81 17.86
CA ALA A 115 -1.92 7.44 17.98
C ALA A 115 -1.42 7.52 19.43
N GLN A 116 -1.92 8.47 20.22
CA GLN A 116 -1.49 8.66 21.61
C GLN A 116 -2.23 7.74 22.58
N SER A 117 -1.49 7.19 23.54
CA SER A 117 -2.02 6.39 24.65
C SER A 117 -2.10 7.16 25.96
N LYS A 118 -1.57 8.40 26.03
CA LYS A 118 -1.57 9.27 27.22
C LYS A 118 -1.45 10.74 26.81
N ALA A 119 -1.88 11.66 27.65
CA ALA A 119 -1.74 13.09 27.42
C ALA A 119 -0.25 13.52 27.40
N ILE A 120 0.06 14.57 26.63
CA ILE A 120 1.44 15.13 26.55
C ILE A 120 1.86 15.73 27.91
N GLY A 121 0.91 16.24 28.68
CA GLY A 121 1.20 16.94 29.95
C GLY A 121 1.82 18.31 29.72
N GLU A 122 2.54 18.82 30.72
CA GLU A 122 3.27 20.08 30.58
C GLU A 122 4.67 19.83 29.98
N LEU A 123 4.87 20.32 28.76
CA LEU A 123 6.12 20.25 28.04
C LEU A 123 6.62 21.65 27.70
N ALA A 124 7.90 21.93 28.00
CA ALA A 124 8.55 23.16 27.57
C ALA A 124 8.75 23.14 26.03
N THR A 125 8.42 24.24 25.36
CA THR A 125 8.51 24.36 23.89
C THR A 125 9.67 25.26 23.44
N THR A 126 10.55 25.63 24.34
CA THR A 126 11.75 26.42 24.03
C THR A 126 12.95 25.47 23.88
N PRO A 127 13.56 25.38 22.69
CA PRO A 127 14.71 24.51 22.47
C PRO A 127 15.95 25.08 23.13
N LYS A 128 16.85 24.20 23.63
CA LYS A 128 18.22 24.56 24.06
C LYS A 128 19.21 24.41 22.91
N LEU A 129 18.94 23.44 22.03
CA LEU A 129 19.74 23.20 20.83
C LEU A 129 19.21 24.06 19.67
N THR A 130 20.12 24.69 18.94
CA THR A 130 19.73 25.44 17.72
C THR A 130 19.38 24.46 16.59
N ALA A 131 18.54 24.89 15.64
CA ALA A 131 18.23 24.10 14.45
C ALA A 131 19.49 23.65 13.69
N ALA A 132 20.47 24.55 13.53
CA ALA A 132 21.73 24.23 12.85
C ALA A 132 22.54 23.14 13.57
N ALA A 133 22.55 23.15 14.90
CA ALA A 133 23.22 22.11 15.69
C ALA A 133 22.49 20.76 15.58
N ALA A 134 21.15 20.76 15.57
CA ALA A 134 20.35 19.56 15.36
C ALA A 134 20.55 18.97 13.96
N VAL A 135 20.57 19.81 12.91
CA VAL A 135 20.87 19.38 11.52
C VAL A 135 22.26 18.74 11.44
N LYS A 136 23.26 19.27 12.16
CA LYS A 136 24.59 18.66 12.19
C LYS A 136 24.55 17.24 12.78
N ILE A 137 23.75 17.02 13.82
CA ILE A 137 23.56 15.68 14.42
C ILE A 137 22.82 14.79 13.41
N ALA A 138 21.70 15.26 12.85
CA ALA A 138 20.90 14.51 11.90
C ALA A 138 21.71 14.04 10.67
N LYS A 139 22.62 14.89 10.17
CA LYS A 139 23.52 14.52 9.05
C LYS A 139 24.43 13.33 9.36
N GLY A 140 24.68 13.03 10.64
CA GLY A 140 25.46 11.87 11.07
C GLY A 140 24.79 10.54 10.83
N GLU A 141 23.47 10.52 10.58
CA GLU A 141 22.70 9.31 10.27
C GLU A 141 22.86 8.85 8.81
N LEU A 142 23.44 9.66 7.93
CA LEU A 142 23.72 9.32 6.54
C LEU A 142 25.22 9.22 6.27
N ARG A 143 25.63 8.30 5.40
CA ARG A 143 27.02 8.19 4.91
C ARG A 143 27.43 9.41 4.09
N LYS A 144 26.50 9.95 3.30
CA LYS A 144 26.69 11.14 2.47
C LYS A 144 25.38 11.93 2.43
N VAL A 145 25.44 13.23 2.71
CA VAL A 145 24.30 14.13 2.60
C VAL A 145 24.42 14.93 1.32
N THR A 146 23.38 14.94 0.50
CA THR A 146 23.28 15.76 -0.72
C THR A 146 22.40 17.00 -0.52
N GLY A 147 21.46 16.96 0.43
CA GLY A 147 20.57 18.07 0.72
C GLY A 147 19.95 18.03 2.12
N VAL A 148 19.39 19.15 2.53
CA VAL A 148 18.50 19.29 3.70
C VAL A 148 17.23 19.93 3.16
N GLU A 149 16.12 19.19 3.11
CA GLU A 149 14.86 19.66 2.53
C GLU A 149 14.09 20.56 3.50
N SER A 150 14.09 20.18 4.78
CA SER A 150 13.36 20.89 5.82
C SER A 150 13.99 20.75 7.19
N THR A 151 13.76 21.71 8.06
CA THR A 151 14.02 21.59 9.50
C THR A 151 12.96 22.38 10.25
N LYS A 152 12.25 21.75 11.18
CA LYS A 152 11.19 22.38 11.97
C LYS A 152 11.17 21.83 13.40
N LEU A 153 10.62 22.63 14.33
CA LEU A 153 10.43 22.23 15.72
C LEU A 153 9.12 21.44 15.85
N VAL A 154 9.17 20.31 16.51
CA VAL A 154 8.03 19.39 16.70
C VAL A 154 8.00 18.84 18.12
N VAL A 155 6.87 18.26 18.50
CA VAL A 155 6.76 17.41 19.70
C VAL A 155 6.71 15.96 19.25
N VAL A 156 7.60 15.12 19.75
CA VAL A 156 7.61 13.67 19.45
C VAL A 156 7.00 12.92 20.62
N THR A 157 5.99 12.08 20.33
CA THR A 157 5.27 11.28 21.35
C THR A 157 5.39 9.78 21.15
N THR A 158 6.12 9.34 20.13
CA THR A 158 6.33 7.92 19.80
C THR A 158 7.30 7.20 20.75
N GLY A 159 8.00 7.94 21.61
CA GLY A 159 8.90 7.39 22.63
C GLY A 159 8.21 7.08 23.96
N SER A 160 9.01 6.78 24.98
CA SER A 160 8.51 6.51 26.35
C SER A 160 7.88 7.74 27.02
N ALA A 161 8.31 8.94 26.65
CA ALA A 161 7.79 10.22 27.11
C ALA A 161 7.80 11.24 25.97
N PRO A 162 6.87 12.23 25.99
CA PRO A 162 6.87 13.33 25.04
C PRO A 162 8.16 14.13 25.13
N ALA A 163 8.72 14.53 23.98
CA ALA A 163 9.96 15.31 23.89
C ALA A 163 9.83 16.41 22.84
N LEU A 164 10.46 17.55 23.09
CA LEU A 164 10.66 18.59 22.09
C LEU A 164 11.82 18.18 21.17
N ALA A 165 11.62 18.22 19.87
CA ALA A 165 12.63 17.80 18.90
C ALA A 165 12.73 18.75 17.70
N TRP A 166 13.90 18.76 17.07
CA TRP A 166 14.10 19.27 15.73
C TRP A 166 13.95 18.11 14.74
N GLU A 167 12.89 18.15 13.92
CA GLU A 167 12.70 17.23 12.81
C GLU A 167 13.40 17.80 11.59
N SER A 168 14.30 17.02 10.98
CA SER A 168 15.00 17.38 9.75
C SER A 168 14.85 16.28 8.72
N THR A 169 14.44 16.64 7.49
CA THR A 169 14.41 15.72 6.35
C THR A 169 15.65 15.96 5.48
N LEU A 170 16.43 14.91 5.30
CA LEU A 170 17.71 14.91 4.59
C LEU A 170 17.62 14.05 3.34
N THR A 171 18.34 14.41 2.29
CA THR A 171 18.60 13.57 1.13
C THR A 171 20.08 13.19 1.07
N GLY A 172 20.37 11.97 0.61
CA GLY A 172 21.74 11.51 0.54
C GLY A 172 21.89 10.03 0.24
N THR A 173 22.91 9.42 0.86
CA THR A 173 23.17 7.99 0.78
C THR A 173 23.26 7.43 2.20
N GLY A 174 22.42 6.48 2.51
CA GLY A 174 22.39 5.73 3.76
C GLY A 174 23.30 4.49 3.73
N ALA A 175 23.04 3.56 4.64
CA ALA A 175 23.78 2.28 4.69
C ALA A 175 23.49 1.41 3.45
N GLU A 176 22.27 1.46 2.96
CA GLU A 176 21.73 0.56 1.92
C GLU A 176 21.56 1.24 0.55
N GLY A 177 21.97 2.49 0.39
CA GLY A 177 21.90 3.18 -0.90
C GLY A 177 21.30 4.57 -0.79
N VAL A 178 20.49 4.95 -1.80
CA VAL A 178 19.79 6.24 -1.83
C VAL A 178 18.90 6.37 -0.61
N SER A 179 18.91 7.53 0.02
CA SER A 179 18.17 7.77 1.27
C SER A 179 17.51 9.15 1.24
N ARG A 180 16.26 9.20 1.69
CA ARG A 180 15.52 10.41 2.06
C ARG A 180 15.05 10.23 3.50
N LEU A 181 15.88 10.65 4.45
CA LEU A 181 15.75 10.33 5.86
C LEU A 181 15.20 11.51 6.66
N THR A 182 14.12 11.29 7.38
CA THR A 182 13.69 12.21 8.46
C THR A 182 14.31 11.78 9.77
N VAL A 183 14.93 12.73 10.47
CA VAL A 183 15.59 12.54 11.76
C VAL A 183 15.02 13.51 12.77
N ASP A 184 14.52 12.99 13.88
CA ASP A 184 14.06 13.76 15.03
C ASP A 184 15.17 13.80 16.09
N VAL A 185 15.72 14.99 16.33
CA VAL A 185 16.78 15.22 17.31
C VAL A 185 16.20 15.96 18.52
N ASP A 186 16.36 15.39 19.71
CA ASP A 186 15.95 16.02 20.98
C ASP A 186 16.50 17.45 21.07
N ALA A 187 15.60 18.42 21.15
CA ALA A 187 15.94 19.84 21.14
C ALA A 187 16.56 20.35 22.45
N ILE A 188 16.65 19.49 23.46
CA ILE A 188 17.26 19.79 24.77
C ILE A 188 18.62 19.11 24.89
N GLY A 189 18.70 17.81 24.63
CA GLY A 189 19.91 16.99 24.89
C GLY A 189 20.67 16.58 23.63
N GLY A 190 20.10 16.77 22.43
CA GLY A 190 20.76 16.42 21.18
C GLY A 190 20.77 14.93 20.83
N LYS A 191 20.00 14.10 21.54
CA LYS A 191 19.86 12.68 21.20
C LYS A 191 18.95 12.50 19.98
N VAL A 192 19.30 11.61 19.07
CA VAL A 192 18.37 11.14 18.03
C VAL A 192 17.27 10.33 18.70
N LEU A 193 16.03 10.78 18.53
CA LEU A 193 14.84 10.16 19.12
C LEU A 193 14.19 9.17 18.16
N ARG A 194 14.18 9.50 16.86
CA ARG A 194 13.57 8.72 15.80
C ARG A 194 14.27 9.00 14.48
N THR A 195 14.35 7.99 13.65
CA THR A 195 14.63 8.10 12.23
C THR A 195 13.47 7.50 11.45
N GLN A 196 13.19 8.03 10.26
CA GLN A 196 12.23 7.48 9.34
C GLN A 196 12.77 7.59 7.93
N GLU A 197 13.09 6.44 7.34
CA GLU A 197 13.46 6.34 5.93
C GLU A 197 12.19 6.47 5.07
N HIS A 198 12.28 7.26 4.01
CA HIS A 198 11.20 7.45 3.03
C HIS A 198 11.49 6.74 1.70
N VAL A 199 12.72 6.31 1.49
CA VAL A 199 13.07 5.42 0.39
C VAL A 199 12.86 4.00 0.86
N THR A 200 12.08 3.25 0.13
CA THR A 200 11.83 1.84 0.40
C THR A 200 12.43 1.03 -0.73
N ASP A 201 13.40 0.21 -0.41
CA ASP A 201 14.10 -0.64 -1.35
C ASP A 201 13.41 -2.00 -1.46
N VAL A 202 13.23 -2.49 -2.64
CA VAL A 202 12.92 -3.88 -2.93
C VAL A 202 14.16 -4.50 -3.54
N THR A 203 14.74 -5.39 -2.86
CA THR A 203 15.72 -6.30 -3.47
C THR A 203 14.96 -7.20 -4.44
N GLY A 204 14.91 -6.74 -5.60
CA GLY A 204 14.12 -7.48 -6.48
C GLY A 204 14.46 -7.33 -7.92
N SER A 205 13.78 -7.80 -8.80
CA SER A 205 14.22 -8.20 -10.08
C SER A 205 13.11 -8.43 -11.03
N GLY A 206 13.15 -7.99 -12.17
CA GLY A 206 12.24 -8.31 -13.21
C GLY A 206 12.67 -7.86 -14.56
N THR A 207 11.90 -8.15 -15.58
CA THR A 207 12.23 -7.83 -16.97
C THR A 207 11.02 -7.29 -17.68
N GLY A 208 11.13 -6.16 -18.28
CA GLY A 208 10.05 -5.45 -18.93
C GLY A 208 9.47 -6.11 -20.17
N TRP A 209 9.89 -7.30 -20.52
CA TRP A 209 9.32 -8.13 -21.58
C TRP A 209 8.31 -9.16 -21.05
N ILE A 210 7.91 -9.05 -19.79
CA ILE A 210 7.05 -10.00 -19.09
C ILE A 210 5.61 -9.90 -19.56
N ASN A 211 5.05 -8.68 -19.60
CA ASN A 211 3.63 -8.51 -19.90
C ASN A 211 3.27 -8.75 -21.38
N GLY A 212 4.27 -8.94 -22.27
CA GLY A 212 4.02 -9.16 -23.69
C GLY A 212 3.34 -7.96 -24.38
N ALA A 213 2.46 -8.23 -25.33
CA ALA A 213 1.70 -7.20 -26.03
C ALA A 213 0.58 -6.65 -25.15
N VAL A 214 0.62 -5.36 -24.83
CA VAL A 214 -0.35 -4.67 -23.98
C VAL A 214 -0.92 -3.42 -24.65
N SER A 215 -2.12 -3.04 -24.25
CA SER A 215 -2.73 -1.76 -24.63
C SER A 215 -2.38 -0.70 -23.60
N LEU A 216 -1.92 0.46 -24.05
CA LEU A 216 -1.49 1.57 -23.20
C LEU A 216 -2.30 2.83 -23.49
N ASN A 217 -2.69 3.53 -22.44
CA ASN A 217 -3.30 4.85 -22.55
C ASN A 217 -2.17 5.89 -22.60
N THR A 218 -1.97 6.53 -23.76
CA THR A 218 -0.84 7.43 -24.05
C THR A 218 -1.31 8.83 -24.38
N THR A 219 -0.41 9.81 -24.37
CA THR A 219 -0.71 11.20 -24.74
C THR A 219 -0.18 11.52 -26.11
N LEU A 220 -1.01 12.13 -26.96
CA LEU A 220 -0.62 12.75 -28.23
C LEU A 220 -0.62 14.26 -28.10
N THR A 221 0.51 14.89 -28.44
CA THR A 221 0.64 16.35 -28.51
C THR A 221 1.23 16.73 -29.87
N GLY A 222 0.39 17.36 -30.68
CA GLY A 222 0.74 17.61 -32.09
C GLY A 222 0.91 16.28 -32.86
N SER A 223 2.13 15.97 -33.29
CA SER A 223 2.47 14.70 -33.96
C SER A 223 3.33 13.79 -33.09
N THR A 224 3.45 14.06 -31.79
CA THR A 224 4.32 13.32 -30.87
C THR A 224 3.50 12.59 -29.84
N TYR A 225 3.66 11.27 -29.78
CA TYR A 225 3.15 10.40 -28.71
C TYR A 225 4.13 10.36 -27.54
N SER A 226 3.63 10.09 -26.34
CA SER A 226 4.46 9.93 -25.14
C SER A 226 3.87 8.91 -24.16
N LEU A 227 4.73 8.20 -23.44
CA LEU A 227 4.36 7.32 -22.32
C LEU A 227 3.98 8.16 -21.10
N LYS A 228 2.91 8.92 -21.23
CA LYS A 228 2.25 9.72 -20.22
C LYS A 228 0.76 9.43 -20.29
N ASP A 229 0.14 9.11 -19.16
CA ASP A 229 -1.30 8.87 -19.11
C ASP A 229 -2.06 10.21 -19.07
N PRO A 230 -3.01 10.45 -19.98
CA PRO A 230 -3.78 11.69 -19.99
C PRO A 230 -4.82 11.77 -18.87
N SER A 231 -5.22 10.65 -18.28
CA SER A 231 -6.26 10.55 -17.25
C SER A 231 -5.70 10.44 -15.83
N ILE A 232 -4.42 10.07 -15.69
CA ILE A 232 -3.75 9.87 -14.39
C ILE A 232 -2.69 10.96 -14.21
N THR A 233 -2.97 11.92 -13.33
CA THR A 233 -2.06 13.05 -13.09
C THR A 233 -0.67 12.55 -12.69
N ASN A 234 0.37 13.09 -13.32
CA ASN A 234 1.79 12.78 -13.13
C ASN A 234 2.24 11.37 -13.51
N LEU A 235 1.35 10.44 -13.91
CA LEU A 235 1.81 9.16 -14.41
C LEU A 235 2.52 9.32 -15.76
N SER A 236 3.78 9.01 -15.78
CA SER A 236 4.61 8.93 -17.00
C SER A 236 5.73 7.93 -16.79
N CYS A 237 6.19 7.29 -17.87
CA CYS A 237 7.41 6.51 -17.80
C CYS A 237 8.56 7.22 -18.50
N GLN A 238 9.70 7.26 -17.82
CA GLN A 238 10.85 8.10 -18.13
C GLN A 238 12.12 7.26 -18.20
N ASN A 239 13.04 7.70 -19.07
CA ASN A 239 14.41 7.22 -19.03
C ASN A 239 15.10 7.84 -17.79
N ALA A 240 15.65 7.02 -16.90
CA ALA A 240 16.37 7.51 -15.71
C ALA A 240 17.61 8.37 -16.07
N THR A 241 18.12 8.26 -17.30
CA THR A 241 19.15 9.17 -17.81
C THR A 241 18.48 10.44 -18.32
N GLY A 242 18.55 11.51 -17.54
CA GLY A 242 17.98 12.83 -17.89
C GLY A 242 16.48 12.98 -17.59
N ASN A 243 15.81 11.95 -17.12
CA ASN A 243 14.39 11.96 -16.71
C ASN A 243 13.41 12.38 -17.82
N ALA A 244 13.75 12.15 -19.08
CA ALA A 244 12.87 12.43 -20.19
C ALA A 244 11.80 11.33 -20.32
N THR A 245 10.54 11.73 -20.45
CA THR A 245 9.45 10.81 -20.79
C THR A 245 9.70 10.24 -22.17
N PHE A 246 9.55 8.93 -22.34
CA PHE A 246 9.65 8.29 -23.65
C PHE A 246 8.61 8.87 -24.59
N SER A 247 9.06 9.27 -25.80
CA SER A 247 8.22 9.92 -26.81
C SER A 247 8.68 9.53 -28.22
N GLY A 248 7.72 9.44 -29.15
CA GLY A 248 7.96 9.02 -30.54
C GLY A 248 6.96 9.63 -31.53
N THR A 249 7.16 9.36 -32.81
CA THR A 249 6.26 9.81 -33.89
C THR A 249 5.16 8.79 -34.21
N ASP A 250 5.25 7.60 -33.65
CA ASP A 250 4.24 6.56 -33.69
C ASP A 250 3.79 6.20 -32.27
N ASN A 251 2.75 5.40 -32.12
CA ASN A 251 2.24 4.97 -30.81
C ASN A 251 2.54 3.49 -30.54
N VAL A 252 3.71 3.05 -30.97
CA VAL A 252 4.23 1.69 -30.79
C VAL A 252 5.46 1.76 -29.89
N TRP A 253 5.42 1.07 -28.75
CA TRP A 253 6.37 1.21 -27.66
C TRP A 253 7.06 -0.11 -27.32
N GLY A 254 8.36 -0.04 -27.12
CA GLY A 254 9.16 -1.18 -26.72
C GLY A 254 9.51 -2.13 -27.87
N THR A 255 10.58 -2.89 -27.66
CA THR A 255 11.12 -3.86 -28.63
C THR A 255 10.85 -5.31 -28.22
N GLY A 256 10.29 -5.54 -27.04
CA GLY A 256 10.17 -6.85 -26.40
C GLY A 256 11.50 -7.37 -25.82
N SER A 257 12.58 -6.58 -25.84
CA SER A 257 13.86 -6.94 -25.25
C SER A 257 13.96 -6.51 -23.79
N GLY A 258 14.26 -7.44 -22.89
CA GLY A 258 14.38 -7.17 -21.45
C GLY A 258 15.46 -6.13 -21.08
N THR A 259 16.45 -5.90 -21.95
CA THR A 259 17.52 -4.92 -21.74
C THR A 259 17.21 -3.54 -22.30
N ASP A 260 16.13 -3.39 -23.07
CA ASP A 260 15.69 -2.11 -23.60
C ASP A 260 14.86 -1.34 -22.59
N ARG A 261 15.22 -0.08 -22.31
CA ARG A 261 14.54 0.76 -21.30
C ARG A 261 13.12 1.15 -21.70
N GLU A 262 12.86 1.33 -22.98
CA GLU A 262 11.52 1.63 -23.45
C GLU A 262 10.60 0.43 -23.24
N THR A 263 11.08 -0.80 -23.49
CA THR A 263 10.38 -2.04 -23.18
C THR A 263 10.09 -2.16 -21.67
N GLY A 264 11.08 -1.88 -20.82
CA GLY A 264 10.87 -1.83 -19.37
C GLY A 264 9.84 -0.78 -18.96
N CYS A 265 9.80 0.35 -19.68
CA CYS A 265 8.77 1.36 -19.47
C CYS A 265 7.39 0.92 -19.94
N VAL A 266 7.28 0.17 -21.02
CA VAL A 266 5.98 -0.39 -21.46
C VAL A 266 5.35 -1.21 -20.34
N ASP A 267 6.10 -2.14 -19.75
CA ASP A 267 5.61 -3.00 -18.69
C ASP A 267 5.28 -2.20 -17.42
N ALA A 268 6.18 -1.33 -16.97
CA ALA A 268 5.95 -0.54 -15.76
C ALA A 268 4.75 0.42 -15.89
N PHE A 269 4.57 1.01 -17.06
CA PHE A 269 3.47 1.93 -17.34
C PHE A 269 2.12 1.18 -17.42
N TYR A 270 2.12 0.00 -18.04
CA TYR A 270 0.96 -0.90 -18.06
C TYR A 270 0.54 -1.27 -16.63
N VAL A 271 1.47 -1.74 -15.82
CA VAL A 271 1.18 -2.12 -14.43
C VAL A 271 0.61 -0.95 -13.63
N ALA A 272 1.16 0.26 -13.78
CA ALA A 272 0.63 1.44 -13.10
C ALA A 272 -0.81 1.77 -13.52
N GLN A 273 -1.16 1.59 -14.80
CA GLN A 273 -2.52 1.75 -15.29
C GLN A 273 -3.45 0.66 -14.73
N GLN A 274 -3.01 -0.60 -14.69
CA GLN A 274 -3.78 -1.70 -14.09
C GLN A 274 -4.00 -1.46 -12.59
N GLN A 275 -2.98 -1.04 -11.86
CA GLN A 275 -3.14 -0.71 -10.44
C GLN A 275 -4.11 0.45 -10.22
N THR A 276 -4.05 1.51 -11.04
CA THR A 276 -5.01 2.61 -10.94
C THR A 276 -6.44 2.12 -11.15
N ALA A 277 -6.65 1.23 -12.14
CA ALA A 277 -7.95 0.62 -12.39
C ALA A 277 -8.39 -0.27 -11.22
N MET A 278 -7.50 -1.08 -10.66
CA MET A 278 -7.75 -1.89 -9.47
C MET A 278 -8.15 -1.03 -8.28
N LEU A 279 -7.41 0.04 -8.00
CA LEU A 279 -7.69 0.98 -6.91
C LEU A 279 -9.09 1.59 -7.05
N SER A 280 -9.48 2.00 -8.26
CA SER A 280 -10.80 2.55 -8.54
C SER A 280 -11.90 1.50 -8.41
N ASN A 281 -11.73 0.34 -9.05
CA ASN A 281 -12.77 -0.67 -9.19
C ASN A 281 -12.97 -1.51 -7.94
N TRP A 282 -11.89 -1.87 -7.22
CA TRP A 282 -11.97 -2.69 -6.02
C TRP A 282 -12.07 -1.86 -4.74
N LEU A 283 -11.37 -0.72 -4.67
CA LEU A 283 -11.21 0.02 -3.43
C LEU A 283 -11.92 1.38 -3.42
N GLY A 284 -12.41 1.85 -4.58
CA GLY A 284 -13.00 3.19 -4.71
C GLY A 284 -11.98 4.32 -4.49
N ARG A 285 -10.68 4.02 -4.61
CA ARG A 285 -9.59 5.00 -4.42
C ARG A 285 -9.32 5.72 -5.75
N ASN A 286 -9.17 7.03 -5.68
CA ASN A 286 -8.90 7.87 -6.83
C ASN A 286 -7.38 8.04 -7.06
N GLY A 287 -6.78 7.16 -7.87
CA GLY A 287 -5.35 7.14 -8.17
C GLY A 287 -4.47 6.64 -7.01
N GLN A 288 -3.18 6.44 -7.28
CA GLN A 288 -2.23 5.95 -6.28
C GLN A 288 -2.05 6.96 -5.13
N ASN A 289 -2.01 8.26 -5.42
CA ASN A 289 -1.89 9.32 -4.42
C ASN A 289 -3.20 9.66 -3.70
N GLY A 290 -4.33 9.03 -4.05
CA GLY A 290 -5.65 9.28 -3.48
C GLY A 290 -6.38 10.52 -4.01
N THR A 291 -5.78 11.26 -4.94
CA THR A 291 -6.32 12.52 -5.50
C THR A 291 -6.36 12.54 -7.04
N GLY A 292 -6.31 11.36 -7.68
CA GLY A 292 -6.38 11.20 -9.13
C GLY A 292 -5.03 11.18 -9.82
N GLY A 293 -3.95 10.95 -9.10
CA GLY A 293 -2.60 10.93 -9.65
C GLY A 293 -1.75 9.76 -9.18
N ALA A 294 -0.54 9.74 -9.73
CA ALA A 294 0.54 8.80 -9.45
C ALA A 294 1.88 9.55 -9.41
N TRP A 295 2.97 8.81 -9.60
CA TRP A 295 4.32 9.33 -9.68
C TRP A 295 4.96 8.95 -11.02
N PRO A 296 5.97 9.71 -11.50
CA PRO A 296 6.78 9.28 -12.61
C PRO A 296 7.48 7.96 -12.28
N ILE A 297 7.49 7.03 -13.24
CA ILE A 297 8.28 5.81 -13.15
C ILE A 297 9.51 6.00 -14.02
N ARG A 298 10.69 5.66 -13.51
CA ARG A 298 11.96 5.84 -14.20
C ARG A 298 12.67 4.51 -14.35
N VAL A 299 12.87 4.09 -15.59
CA VAL A 299 13.61 2.87 -15.92
C VAL A 299 15.04 3.22 -16.28
N GLY A 300 16.00 2.60 -15.59
CA GLY A 300 17.41 2.84 -15.85
C GLY A 300 18.28 3.01 -14.61
N LEU A 301 17.78 2.65 -13.42
CA LEU A 301 18.58 2.58 -12.20
C LEU A 301 19.71 1.55 -12.40
N ASN A 302 20.94 1.95 -12.10
CA ASN A 302 22.09 1.04 -12.21
C ASN A 302 22.31 0.26 -10.91
N ASP A 303 21.27 -0.46 -10.49
CA ASP A 303 21.26 -1.30 -9.30
C ASP A 303 20.34 -2.49 -9.52
N GLN A 304 20.51 -3.55 -8.73
CA GLN A 304 19.63 -4.72 -8.65
C GLN A 304 18.50 -4.45 -7.66
N ASN A 305 17.77 -3.37 -7.89
CA ASN A 305 16.77 -2.86 -6.97
C ASN A 305 15.70 -2.04 -7.69
N ALA A 306 14.52 -1.91 -7.08
CA ALA A 306 13.54 -0.89 -7.38
C ALA A 306 13.22 -0.13 -6.10
N TYR A 307 12.72 1.10 -6.18
CA TYR A 307 12.32 1.84 -5.00
C TYR A 307 11.35 2.99 -5.30
N TYR A 308 10.51 3.29 -4.31
CA TYR A 308 9.74 4.52 -4.19
C TYR A 308 10.41 5.46 -3.19
N ASP A 309 10.54 6.76 -3.51
CA ASP A 309 11.22 7.76 -2.67
C ASP A 309 10.32 8.92 -2.17
N GLY A 310 9.02 8.78 -2.34
CA GLY A 310 8.05 9.85 -2.03
C GLY A 310 7.73 10.75 -3.22
N THR A 311 8.49 10.70 -4.30
CA THR A 311 8.34 11.58 -5.47
C THR A 311 8.33 10.84 -6.80
N GLN A 312 8.83 9.63 -6.85
CA GLN A 312 9.01 8.81 -8.05
C GLN A 312 9.16 7.34 -7.69
N VAL A 313 9.04 6.48 -8.71
CA VAL A 313 9.45 5.08 -8.68
C VAL A 313 10.69 4.93 -9.57
N GLN A 314 11.72 4.24 -9.09
CA GLN A 314 12.91 3.88 -9.86
C GLN A 314 12.94 2.37 -10.08
N ILE A 315 13.23 1.96 -11.32
CA ILE A 315 13.33 0.56 -11.73
C ILE A 315 14.77 0.25 -12.17
N GLY A 316 15.36 -0.73 -11.53
CA GLY A 316 16.67 -1.25 -11.85
C GLY A 316 16.63 -2.51 -12.71
N LYS A 317 17.66 -3.34 -12.60
CA LYS A 317 17.87 -4.51 -13.47
C LYS A 317 18.35 -5.71 -12.67
N ASN A 318 18.02 -6.91 -13.16
CA ASN A 318 18.53 -8.16 -12.63
C ASN A 318 20.00 -8.43 -13.06
N THR A 319 20.57 -9.54 -12.60
CA THR A 319 21.95 -9.94 -12.95
C THR A 319 22.17 -10.15 -14.44
N ALA A 320 21.13 -10.50 -15.21
CA ALA A 320 21.20 -10.67 -16.67
C ALA A 320 21.10 -9.31 -17.42
N GLY A 321 20.84 -8.21 -16.71
CA GLY A 321 20.72 -6.87 -17.28
C GLY A 321 19.32 -6.51 -17.75
N ASN A 322 18.32 -7.33 -17.47
CA ASN A 322 16.91 -7.08 -17.80
C ASN A 322 16.25 -6.16 -16.74
N TRP A 323 15.35 -5.28 -17.18
CA TRP A 323 14.63 -4.34 -16.29
C TRP A 323 13.56 -5.07 -15.49
N ILE A 324 13.48 -4.71 -14.20
CA ILE A 324 12.67 -5.41 -13.21
C ILE A 324 11.24 -4.82 -13.09
N SER A 325 10.45 -4.92 -14.17
CA SER A 325 9.14 -4.25 -14.29
C SER A 325 7.93 -5.21 -14.27
N SER A 326 8.01 -6.33 -13.52
CA SER A 326 6.89 -7.26 -13.31
C SER A 326 5.70 -6.61 -12.58
N ALA A 327 4.53 -7.24 -12.65
CA ALA A 327 3.31 -6.65 -12.08
C ALA A 327 3.39 -6.51 -10.56
N ASP A 328 3.94 -7.50 -9.90
CA ASP A 328 4.15 -7.54 -8.46
C ASP A 328 5.19 -6.49 -8.00
N VAL A 329 6.36 -6.36 -8.69
CA VAL A 329 7.42 -5.41 -8.31
C VAL A 329 6.98 -3.96 -8.52
N VAL A 330 6.45 -3.61 -9.69
CA VAL A 330 5.97 -2.24 -9.93
C VAL A 330 4.77 -1.92 -9.05
N GLY A 331 3.87 -2.90 -8.87
CA GLY A 331 2.72 -2.79 -7.98
C GLY A 331 3.12 -2.60 -6.51
N HIS A 332 4.22 -3.22 -6.06
CA HIS A 332 4.83 -3.05 -4.76
C HIS A 332 5.36 -1.62 -4.56
N GLU A 333 6.14 -1.10 -5.50
CA GLU A 333 6.70 0.26 -5.38
C GLU A 333 5.61 1.33 -5.32
N LEU A 334 4.60 1.20 -6.17
CA LEU A 334 3.41 2.06 -6.11
C LEU A 334 2.59 1.81 -4.83
N GLY A 335 2.64 0.60 -4.28
CA GLY A 335 2.06 0.22 -2.98
C GLY A 335 2.64 1.01 -1.82
N HIS A 336 3.96 1.25 -1.81
CA HIS A 336 4.59 2.17 -0.86
C HIS A 336 4.03 3.59 -1.00
N GLY A 337 3.86 4.06 -2.24
CA GLY A 337 3.25 5.37 -2.49
C GLY A 337 1.81 5.45 -2.01
N ILE A 338 1.02 4.37 -2.16
CA ILE A 338 -0.34 4.28 -1.63
C ILE A 338 -0.32 4.35 -0.10
N ASP A 339 0.59 3.62 0.55
CA ASP A 339 0.75 3.62 2.00
C ASP A 339 1.14 4.99 2.54
N ASP A 340 2.12 5.65 1.90
CA ASP A 340 2.59 7.00 2.25
C ASP A 340 1.47 8.05 2.14
N ASN A 341 0.54 7.85 1.19
CA ASN A 341 -0.61 8.73 0.95
C ASN A 341 -1.91 8.22 1.59
N THR A 342 -1.80 7.52 2.72
CA THR A 342 -2.89 7.23 3.65
C THR A 342 -2.63 7.90 5.01
N PRO A 343 -3.63 8.01 5.91
CA PRO A 343 -3.44 8.63 7.22
C PRO A 343 -2.23 8.02 7.97
N GLY A 344 -1.44 8.86 8.63
CA GLY A 344 -0.26 8.43 9.38
C GLY A 344 1.03 8.32 8.55
N GLY A 345 0.98 8.50 7.22
CA GLY A 345 2.13 8.38 6.32
C GLY A 345 2.57 6.93 6.12
N ILE A 346 3.80 6.70 5.63
CA ILE A 346 4.31 5.35 5.40
C ILE A 346 4.32 4.52 6.69
N SER A 347 3.90 3.28 6.59
CA SER A 347 3.87 2.35 7.72
C SER A 347 5.28 2.04 8.22
N GLY A 348 5.41 1.65 9.47
CA GLY A 348 6.69 1.38 10.10
C GLY A 348 6.71 0.07 10.87
N ARG A 349 7.84 -0.18 11.56
CA ARG A 349 8.04 -1.36 12.42
C ARG A 349 7.83 -2.69 11.69
N GLY A 350 8.32 -2.76 10.45
CA GLY A 350 8.28 -3.95 9.62
C GLY A 350 6.94 -4.22 8.93
N THR A 351 6.04 -3.23 8.87
CA THR A 351 4.73 -3.41 8.21
C THR A 351 4.67 -2.82 6.81
N GLN A 352 5.58 -1.92 6.43
CA GLN A 352 5.57 -1.25 5.13
C GLN A 352 5.73 -2.23 3.97
N GLU A 353 6.61 -3.22 4.11
CA GLU A 353 6.93 -4.14 3.02
C GLU A 353 5.80 -5.13 2.74
N PHE A 354 5.18 -5.73 3.79
CA PHE A 354 4.06 -6.61 3.52
C PHE A 354 2.87 -5.87 2.90
N ILE A 355 2.66 -4.59 3.25
CA ILE A 355 1.62 -3.77 2.63
C ILE A 355 1.92 -3.61 1.14
N ALA A 356 3.16 -3.26 0.79
CA ALA A 356 3.59 -3.11 -0.58
C ALA A 356 3.45 -4.42 -1.37
N ASP A 357 3.90 -5.55 -0.82
CA ASP A 357 3.74 -6.89 -1.42
C ASP A 357 2.26 -7.23 -1.65
N THR A 358 1.36 -6.87 -0.72
CA THR A 358 -0.08 -7.11 -0.91
C THR A 358 -0.69 -6.28 -2.04
N PHE A 359 -0.22 -5.04 -2.25
CA PHE A 359 -0.62 -4.25 -3.42
C PHE A 359 -0.02 -4.78 -4.70
N GLY A 360 1.20 -5.31 -4.67
CA GLY A 360 1.83 -6.02 -5.78
C GLY A 360 0.96 -7.19 -6.24
N ALA A 361 0.74 -8.17 -5.37
CA ALA A 361 -0.11 -9.32 -5.66
C ALA A 361 -1.52 -8.93 -6.09
N ALA A 362 -2.18 -7.98 -5.41
CA ALA A 362 -3.52 -7.52 -5.79
C ALA A 362 -3.55 -6.87 -7.19
N THR A 363 -2.48 -6.19 -7.60
CA THR A 363 -2.35 -5.61 -8.95
C THR A 363 -2.24 -6.70 -10.00
N GLU A 364 -1.44 -7.71 -9.74
CA GLU A 364 -1.24 -8.87 -10.59
C GLU A 364 -2.54 -9.67 -10.78
N PHE A 365 -3.24 -9.99 -9.70
CA PHE A 365 -4.55 -10.63 -9.76
C PHE A 365 -5.58 -9.80 -10.52
N TYR A 366 -5.54 -8.48 -10.40
CA TYR A 366 -6.42 -7.59 -11.15
C TYR A 366 -6.07 -7.56 -12.64
N ALA A 367 -4.78 -7.48 -12.97
CA ALA A 367 -4.29 -7.48 -14.35
C ALA A 367 -4.58 -8.82 -15.04
N ASN A 368 -4.44 -9.93 -14.31
CA ASN A 368 -4.68 -11.30 -14.78
C ASN A 368 -4.04 -11.55 -16.17
N ASN A 369 -2.77 -11.16 -16.30
CA ASN A 369 -2.04 -11.29 -17.56
C ASN A 369 -1.58 -12.75 -17.75
N PRO A 370 -1.85 -13.39 -18.91
CA PRO A 370 -1.43 -14.76 -19.14
C PRO A 370 0.09 -14.98 -19.24
N ASN A 371 0.87 -13.90 -19.43
CA ASN A 371 2.34 -13.94 -19.46
C ASN A 371 2.96 -13.69 -18.08
N ASP A 372 2.18 -13.18 -17.14
CA ASP A 372 2.49 -12.92 -15.74
C ASP A 372 1.28 -13.37 -14.93
N PRO A 373 1.08 -14.71 -14.76
CA PRO A 373 -0.13 -15.28 -14.17
C PRO A 373 -0.20 -14.97 -12.68
N PRO A 374 -1.36 -14.55 -12.15
CA PRO A 374 -1.47 -14.08 -10.78
C PRO A 374 -1.17 -15.17 -9.76
N ASP A 375 -0.26 -14.87 -8.86
CA ASP A 375 0.08 -15.72 -7.73
C ASP A 375 0.45 -14.92 -6.46
N TYR A 376 1.12 -15.51 -5.51
CA TYR A 376 1.55 -14.89 -4.24
C TYR A 376 3.06 -15.03 -4.03
N GLN A 377 3.80 -15.13 -5.09
CA GLN A 377 5.24 -15.00 -5.08
C GLN A 377 5.61 -13.54 -5.34
N VAL A 378 6.79 -13.13 -5.04
CA VAL A 378 7.29 -11.78 -5.32
C VAL A 378 8.57 -11.91 -6.10
N GLY A 379 8.59 -11.40 -7.31
CA GLY A 379 9.74 -11.41 -8.19
C GLY A 379 10.02 -12.76 -8.86
N GLU A 380 9.02 -13.61 -9.07
CA GLU A 380 9.18 -14.94 -9.71
C GLU A 380 9.56 -14.82 -11.19
N GLU A 381 8.93 -13.88 -11.91
CA GLU A 381 9.20 -13.67 -13.35
C GLU A 381 10.53 -12.98 -13.62
N ILE A 382 11.15 -12.45 -12.60
CA ILE A 382 12.29 -11.57 -12.77
C ILE A 382 13.64 -12.18 -12.44
N ASP A 383 13.65 -13.24 -11.64
CA ASP A 383 14.87 -13.95 -11.26
C ASP A 383 16.07 -13.01 -11.00
N LEU A 384 15.96 -12.20 -9.94
CA LEU A 384 16.88 -11.09 -9.63
C LEU A 384 18.35 -11.50 -9.69
N VAL A 385 18.65 -12.64 -9.08
CA VAL A 385 20.02 -13.12 -8.88
C VAL A 385 20.21 -14.58 -9.31
N GLY A 386 19.29 -15.16 -10.07
CA GLY A 386 19.35 -16.56 -10.50
C GLY A 386 18.90 -17.55 -9.43
N SER A 387 18.03 -17.13 -8.51
CA SER A 387 17.57 -17.94 -7.37
C SER A 387 16.04 -18.11 -7.28
N GLY A 388 15.30 -17.67 -8.30
CA GLY A 388 13.84 -17.69 -8.34
C GLY A 388 13.22 -16.53 -7.55
N PRO A 389 11.98 -16.69 -7.04
CA PRO A 389 11.25 -15.66 -6.30
C PRO A 389 12.03 -15.10 -5.11
N ILE A 390 11.84 -13.80 -4.84
CA ILE A 390 12.49 -13.13 -3.72
C ILE A 390 11.77 -13.46 -2.42
N ARG A 391 10.44 -13.53 -2.47
CA ARG A 391 9.57 -13.84 -1.31
C ARG A 391 8.42 -14.74 -1.74
N TYR A 392 7.90 -15.50 -0.78
CA TYR A 392 6.73 -16.37 -0.91
C TYR A 392 5.72 -15.97 0.16
N MET A 393 4.58 -15.41 -0.23
CA MET A 393 3.59 -14.93 0.75
C MET A 393 2.88 -16.10 1.47
N TYR A 394 2.76 -17.27 0.82
CA TYR A 394 2.15 -18.47 1.40
C TYR A 394 3.07 -19.23 2.36
N ASP A 395 4.38 -19.07 2.22
CA ASP A 395 5.41 -19.68 3.09
C ASP A 395 6.70 -18.85 3.06
N PRO A 396 6.76 -17.72 3.78
CA PRO A 396 7.95 -16.86 3.84
C PRO A 396 9.25 -17.57 4.19
N SER A 397 9.17 -18.74 4.86
CA SER A 397 10.37 -19.50 5.25
C SER A 397 11.14 -20.06 4.05
N LEU A 398 10.52 -20.19 2.88
CA LEU A 398 11.19 -20.59 1.64
C LEU A 398 12.25 -19.58 1.20
N ALA A 399 12.07 -18.30 1.52
CA ALA A 399 13.06 -17.23 1.33
C ALA A 399 13.92 -16.96 2.57
N GLY A 400 13.73 -17.73 3.66
CA GLY A 400 14.45 -17.55 4.93
C GLY A 400 13.83 -16.48 5.84
N ASP A 401 12.63 -16.01 5.54
CA ASP A 401 11.86 -15.08 6.35
C ASP A 401 10.99 -15.82 7.38
N SER A 402 10.42 -15.10 8.35
CA SER A 402 9.62 -15.75 9.38
C SER A 402 8.16 -15.86 8.96
N ASN A 403 7.59 -17.07 9.03
CA ASN A 403 6.14 -17.28 8.89
C ASN A 403 5.33 -16.71 10.07
N CYS A 404 5.98 -16.53 11.20
CA CYS A 404 5.34 -16.25 12.48
C CYS A 404 5.88 -14.96 13.10
N TYR A 405 4.98 -14.12 13.57
CA TYR A 405 5.33 -12.91 14.31
C TYR A 405 6.03 -13.26 15.65
N THR A 406 7.06 -12.48 15.96
CA THR A 406 7.74 -12.50 17.24
C THR A 406 7.94 -11.06 17.74
N ARG A 407 8.34 -10.90 19.00
CA ARG A 407 8.70 -9.57 19.55
C ARG A 407 9.91 -8.92 18.84
N LEU A 408 10.69 -9.70 18.12
CA LEU A 408 11.84 -9.22 17.35
C LEU A 408 11.46 -8.77 15.93
N THR A 409 10.32 -9.22 15.40
CA THR A 409 9.86 -8.85 14.06
C THR A 409 9.92 -7.34 13.80
N PRO A 410 9.45 -6.45 14.69
CA PRO A 410 9.46 -5.00 14.45
C PRO A 410 10.84 -4.32 14.42
N ILE A 411 11.90 -5.04 14.72
CA ILE A 411 13.29 -4.54 14.74
C ILE A 411 14.22 -5.33 13.81
N GLN A 412 13.67 -6.23 13.02
CA GLN A 412 14.39 -6.90 11.94
C GLN A 412 14.60 -5.93 10.76
N GLU A 413 15.44 -6.33 9.82
CA GLU A 413 15.53 -5.69 8.52
C GLU A 413 14.12 -5.69 7.89
N VAL A 414 13.75 -4.59 7.19
CA VAL A 414 12.35 -4.31 6.85
C VAL A 414 11.71 -5.38 5.96
N HIS A 415 12.48 -5.90 4.98
CA HIS A 415 11.99 -6.94 4.07
C HIS A 415 11.79 -8.27 4.80
N ARG A 416 12.72 -8.65 5.68
CA ARG A 416 12.58 -9.86 6.52
C ARG A 416 11.42 -9.75 7.49
N ALA A 417 11.13 -8.53 7.95
CA ALA A 417 10.00 -8.26 8.84
C ALA A 417 8.65 -8.40 8.14
N ALA A 418 8.58 -8.39 6.81
CA ALA A 418 7.34 -8.55 6.03
C ALA A 418 6.71 -9.93 6.16
N GLY A 419 7.51 -10.99 6.40
CA GLY A 419 7.07 -12.38 6.33
C GLY A 419 5.75 -12.69 7.06
N PRO A 420 5.58 -12.37 8.36
CA PRO A 420 4.32 -12.62 9.06
C PRO A 420 3.11 -11.86 8.48
N GLY A 421 3.33 -10.70 7.85
CA GLY A 421 2.29 -9.91 7.19
C GLY A 421 1.86 -10.50 5.86
N ASN A 422 2.83 -10.92 5.04
CA ASN A 422 2.60 -11.64 3.80
C ASN A 422 1.82 -12.94 4.05
N HIS A 423 2.25 -13.71 5.04
CA HIS A 423 1.59 -14.94 5.44
C HIS A 423 0.16 -14.69 5.96
N TRP A 424 -0.04 -13.65 6.76
CA TRP A 424 -1.38 -13.23 7.19
C TRP A 424 -2.30 -12.90 6.02
N PHE A 425 -1.79 -12.12 5.05
CA PHE A 425 -2.59 -11.72 3.90
C PHE A 425 -2.97 -12.91 3.03
N TYR A 426 -2.01 -13.81 2.78
CA TYR A 426 -2.27 -15.06 2.07
C TYR A 426 -3.36 -15.90 2.76
N LEU A 427 -3.23 -16.14 4.05
CA LEU A 427 -4.21 -16.89 4.83
C LEU A 427 -5.59 -16.21 4.85
N LEU A 428 -5.64 -14.89 4.81
CA LEU A 428 -6.89 -14.14 4.72
C LEU A 428 -7.54 -14.26 3.34
N ALA A 429 -6.73 -14.23 2.28
CA ALA A 429 -7.21 -14.32 0.90
C ALA A 429 -7.58 -15.76 0.51
N GLU A 430 -6.67 -16.70 0.70
CA GLU A 430 -6.76 -18.07 0.18
C GLU A 430 -7.08 -19.11 1.26
N GLY A 431 -6.71 -18.84 2.48
CA GLY A 431 -6.82 -19.83 3.57
C GLY A 431 -5.68 -20.83 3.59
N THR A 432 -5.91 -21.96 4.27
CA THR A 432 -4.88 -23.00 4.43
C THR A 432 -4.90 -24.07 3.33
N SER A 433 -6.00 -24.17 2.58
CA SER A 433 -6.21 -25.22 1.56
C SER A 433 -7.00 -24.63 0.39
N PRO A 434 -6.37 -23.81 -0.46
CA PRO A 434 -7.00 -23.23 -1.65
C PRO A 434 -7.54 -24.27 -2.62
N THR A 435 -8.54 -23.91 -3.42
CA THR A 435 -9.16 -24.80 -4.42
C THR A 435 -9.02 -24.27 -5.85
N ASP A 436 -8.33 -23.15 -6.02
CA ASP A 436 -8.13 -22.44 -7.29
C ASP A 436 -6.75 -22.64 -7.92
N GLY A 437 -5.93 -23.52 -7.31
CA GLY A 437 -4.57 -23.82 -7.78
C GLY A 437 -3.46 -23.15 -6.99
N GLN A 438 -3.78 -22.24 -6.08
CA GLN A 438 -2.79 -21.61 -5.21
C GLN A 438 -2.21 -22.61 -4.20
N PRO A 439 -0.97 -22.44 -3.72
CA PRO A 439 -0.31 -23.38 -2.81
C PRO A 439 -1.02 -23.53 -1.46
N ALA A 440 -1.05 -24.72 -0.90
CA ALA A 440 -1.47 -24.91 0.48
C ALA A 440 -0.50 -24.21 1.45
N SER A 441 -1.04 -23.61 2.51
CA SER A 441 -0.25 -22.90 3.52
C SER A 441 -0.47 -23.47 4.91
N THR A 442 0.58 -23.48 5.71
CA THR A 442 0.55 -23.92 7.11
C THR A 442 0.24 -22.71 8.01
N THR A 443 -0.03 -22.98 9.29
CA THR A 443 -0.24 -21.93 10.30
C THR A 443 0.66 -22.17 11.51
N CYS A 444 1.03 -21.11 12.23
CA CYS A 444 1.89 -21.20 13.42
C CYS A 444 1.21 -21.88 14.61
N ASN A 445 -0.10 -22.11 14.53
CA ASN A 445 -0.93 -22.68 15.61
C ASN A 445 -1.76 -23.89 15.18
N SER A 446 -1.50 -24.43 14.00
CA SER A 446 -2.23 -25.56 13.40
C SER A 446 -3.74 -25.32 13.19
N THR A 447 -4.17 -24.06 13.10
CA THR A 447 -5.55 -23.70 12.79
C THR A 447 -5.81 -23.82 11.30
N THR A 448 -6.99 -24.32 10.91
CA THR A 448 -7.47 -24.29 9.52
C THR A 448 -8.25 -23.01 9.27
N ILE A 449 -8.01 -22.38 8.12
CA ILE A 449 -8.66 -21.13 7.70
C ILE A 449 -9.26 -21.33 6.31
N THR A 450 -10.47 -20.83 6.11
CA THR A 450 -11.08 -20.64 4.77
C THR A 450 -10.90 -19.20 4.38
N GLY A 451 -10.30 -18.95 3.21
CA GLY A 451 -10.02 -17.61 2.70
C GLY A 451 -11.29 -16.87 2.29
N LEU A 452 -11.15 -15.55 2.15
CA LEU A 452 -12.22 -14.63 1.76
C LEU A 452 -12.16 -14.22 0.27
N GLY A 453 -11.09 -14.59 -0.42
CA GLY A 453 -10.69 -14.09 -1.73
C GLY A 453 -9.90 -12.78 -1.66
N ILE A 454 -8.97 -12.58 -2.59
CA ILE A 454 -8.01 -11.47 -2.59
C ILE A 454 -8.69 -10.09 -2.59
N GLN A 455 -9.79 -9.92 -3.34
CA GLN A 455 -10.49 -8.63 -3.40
C GLN A 455 -11.07 -8.22 -2.03
N LYS A 456 -11.64 -9.15 -1.25
CA LYS A 456 -12.09 -8.86 0.10
C LYS A 456 -10.91 -8.61 1.04
N ALA A 457 -9.84 -9.39 0.91
CA ALA A 457 -8.64 -9.26 1.74
C ALA A 457 -7.99 -7.88 1.57
N ILE A 458 -7.75 -7.43 0.32
CA ILE A 458 -7.16 -6.11 0.08
C ILE A 458 -8.12 -4.97 0.46
N THR A 459 -9.44 -5.16 0.30
CA THR A 459 -10.43 -4.16 0.74
C THR A 459 -10.38 -3.97 2.25
N ILE A 460 -10.27 -5.05 3.02
CA ILE A 460 -10.13 -4.99 4.49
C ILE A 460 -8.82 -4.30 4.87
N LEU A 461 -7.70 -4.68 4.25
CA LEU A 461 -6.40 -4.08 4.51
C LEU A 461 -6.41 -2.57 4.18
N TYR A 462 -6.91 -2.19 3.00
CA TYR A 462 -6.99 -0.79 2.61
C TYR A 462 -7.84 0.05 3.58
N ASN A 463 -8.99 -0.47 4.02
CA ASN A 463 -9.81 0.23 5.00
C ASN A 463 -9.14 0.28 6.39
N ALA A 464 -8.30 -0.68 6.74
CA ALA A 464 -7.44 -0.61 7.92
C ALA A 464 -6.36 0.47 7.79
N MET A 465 -5.76 0.62 6.60
CA MET A 465 -4.81 1.70 6.31
C MET A 465 -5.46 3.09 6.44
N LEU A 466 -6.77 3.22 6.16
CA LEU A 466 -7.51 4.47 6.39
C LEU A 466 -7.76 4.77 7.88
N LEU A 467 -7.61 3.78 8.77
CA LEU A 467 -7.61 3.93 10.22
C LEU A 467 -6.21 4.17 10.81
N LYS A 468 -5.19 4.03 9.96
CA LYS A 468 -3.79 4.09 10.37
C LYS A 468 -3.43 5.45 10.95
N THR A 469 -2.56 5.40 11.96
CA THR A 469 -1.87 6.55 12.53
C THR A 469 -0.37 6.35 12.38
N SER A 470 0.43 7.38 12.65
CA SER A 470 1.90 7.29 12.63
C SER A 470 2.50 6.26 13.60
N ALA A 471 1.69 5.71 14.50
CA ALA A 471 2.07 4.63 15.41
C ALA A 471 1.79 3.22 14.81
N SER A 472 1.93 3.05 13.51
CA SER A 472 1.70 1.77 12.83
C SER A 472 2.60 0.64 13.34
N SER A 473 2.04 -0.55 13.39
CA SER A 473 2.72 -1.78 13.81
C SER A 473 1.82 -2.99 13.52
N TYR A 474 2.36 -4.21 13.52
CA TYR A 474 1.58 -5.45 13.45
C TYR A 474 0.43 -5.50 14.45
N LEU A 475 0.69 -5.06 15.70
CA LEU A 475 -0.32 -5.06 16.75
C LEU A 475 -1.48 -4.10 16.44
N ASN A 476 -1.17 -2.93 15.89
CA ASN A 476 -2.18 -1.96 15.50
C ASN A 476 -2.93 -2.40 14.23
N TYR A 477 -2.24 -2.99 13.25
CA TYR A 477 -2.89 -3.53 12.06
C TYR A 477 -3.88 -4.64 12.40
N ARG A 478 -3.59 -5.47 13.41
CA ARG A 478 -4.56 -6.44 13.93
C ARG A 478 -5.84 -5.76 14.40
N ILE A 479 -5.75 -4.68 15.17
CA ILE A 479 -6.94 -3.92 15.64
C ILE A 479 -7.65 -3.27 14.44
N TRP A 480 -6.90 -2.58 13.57
CA TRP A 480 -7.48 -1.83 12.46
C TRP A 480 -8.15 -2.72 11.41
N THR A 481 -7.58 -3.88 11.11
CA THR A 481 -8.19 -4.83 10.17
C THR A 481 -9.46 -5.49 10.75
N LEU A 482 -9.50 -5.78 12.05
CA LEU A 482 -10.71 -6.22 12.73
C LEU A 482 -11.80 -5.15 12.69
N GLN A 483 -11.44 -3.88 12.96
CA GLN A 483 -12.38 -2.78 12.89
C GLN A 483 -12.86 -2.53 11.46
N ALA A 484 -11.96 -2.62 10.47
CA ALA A 484 -12.31 -2.52 9.06
C ALA A 484 -13.30 -3.62 8.64
N ALA A 485 -13.03 -4.87 9.01
CA ALA A 485 -13.94 -5.98 8.71
C ALA A 485 -15.33 -5.78 9.35
N LYS A 486 -15.38 -5.34 10.61
CA LYS A 486 -16.64 -5.02 11.30
C LYS A 486 -17.42 -3.91 10.59
N ASN A 487 -16.73 -2.86 10.13
CA ASN A 487 -17.36 -1.71 9.49
C ASN A 487 -17.85 -2.03 8.08
N LEU A 488 -17.09 -2.84 7.33
CA LEU A 488 -17.39 -3.21 5.95
C LEU A 488 -18.51 -4.24 5.83
N TYR A 489 -18.62 -5.15 6.81
CA TYR A 489 -19.55 -6.27 6.80
C TYR A 489 -20.45 -6.25 8.05
N PRO A 490 -21.27 -5.18 8.26
CA PRO A 490 -22.12 -5.08 9.43
C PRO A 490 -23.17 -6.20 9.44
N GLY A 491 -23.29 -6.89 10.57
CA GLY A 491 -24.19 -8.03 10.72
C GLY A 491 -23.62 -9.37 10.24
N SER A 492 -22.39 -9.40 9.70
CA SER A 492 -21.65 -10.63 9.38
C SER A 492 -20.43 -10.77 10.30
N CYS A 493 -20.32 -11.90 10.97
CA CYS A 493 -19.11 -12.23 11.72
C CYS A 493 -18.10 -13.07 10.94
N THR A 494 -18.41 -13.47 9.73
CA THR A 494 -17.54 -14.35 8.94
C THR A 494 -16.21 -13.64 8.64
N GLU A 495 -16.27 -12.48 7.99
CA GLU A 495 -15.08 -11.71 7.62
C GLU A 495 -14.28 -11.30 8.86
N PHE A 496 -14.96 -10.80 9.90
CA PHE A 496 -14.31 -10.44 11.16
C PHE A 496 -13.56 -11.61 11.80
N ASN A 497 -14.22 -12.77 11.89
CA ASN A 497 -13.64 -13.96 12.50
C ASN A 497 -12.48 -14.52 11.66
N THR A 498 -12.57 -14.45 10.33
CA THR A 498 -11.47 -14.88 9.44
C THR A 498 -10.25 -13.97 9.62
N VAL A 499 -10.42 -12.63 9.66
CA VAL A 499 -9.33 -11.69 9.97
C VAL A 499 -8.68 -12.03 11.30
N LYS A 500 -9.48 -12.27 12.34
CA LYS A 500 -9.00 -12.62 13.69
C LYS A 500 -8.24 -13.94 13.70
N ALA A 501 -8.76 -14.94 12.99
CA ALA A 501 -8.12 -16.25 12.86
C ALA A 501 -6.78 -16.16 12.13
N ALA A 502 -6.72 -15.41 11.01
CA ALA A 502 -5.50 -15.22 10.23
C ALA A 502 -4.39 -14.54 11.06
N TRP A 503 -4.70 -13.47 11.82
CA TRP A 503 -3.72 -12.85 12.73
C TRP A 503 -3.24 -13.80 13.83
N THR A 504 -4.14 -14.61 14.37
CA THR A 504 -3.79 -15.60 15.39
C THR A 504 -2.95 -16.73 14.80
N ALA A 505 -3.23 -17.10 13.54
CA ALA A 505 -2.48 -18.12 12.81
C ALA A 505 -1.02 -17.74 12.55
N VAL A 506 -0.71 -16.45 12.40
CA VAL A 506 0.66 -15.95 12.26
C VAL A 506 1.25 -15.43 13.58
N SER A 507 0.66 -15.79 14.71
CA SER A 507 1.14 -15.51 16.08
C SER A 507 1.17 -14.01 16.46
N VAL A 508 0.43 -13.13 15.78
CA VAL A 508 0.23 -11.76 16.27
C VAL A 508 -0.77 -11.81 17.42
N PRO A 509 -0.38 -11.42 18.66
CA PRO A 509 -1.21 -11.63 19.84
C PRO A 509 -2.42 -10.69 19.87
N ALA A 510 -3.51 -11.16 20.51
CA ALA A 510 -4.67 -10.34 20.77
C ALA A 510 -4.32 -9.08 21.59
N GLN A 511 -4.97 -7.97 21.26
CA GLN A 511 -4.71 -6.69 21.87
C GLN A 511 -5.85 -6.25 22.77
N SER A 512 -5.50 -5.52 23.83
CA SER A 512 -6.48 -4.78 24.64
C SER A 512 -7.19 -3.75 23.74
N GLY A 513 -8.53 -3.78 23.72
CA GLY A 513 -9.33 -2.87 22.90
C GLY A 513 -9.64 -3.38 21.48
N GLU A 514 -9.35 -4.66 21.15
CA GLU A 514 -9.90 -5.26 19.93
C GLU A 514 -11.43 -5.11 19.90
N PRO A 515 -12.02 -4.75 18.74
CA PRO A 515 -13.46 -4.75 18.60
C PRO A 515 -14.03 -6.16 18.76
N THR A 516 -15.30 -6.27 19.10
CA THR A 516 -16.05 -7.52 19.07
C THR A 516 -16.96 -7.55 17.87
N CYS A 517 -17.17 -8.73 17.30
CA CYS A 517 -18.23 -8.91 16.33
C CYS A 517 -19.58 -8.88 17.09
N SER A 518 -20.43 -7.93 16.75
CA SER A 518 -21.76 -7.78 17.32
C SER A 518 -22.71 -7.22 16.27
#